data_0627ebab1826a74af6b92bf811cf4877
#
_entry.id   0627ebab1826a74af6b92bf811cf4877
#
_cell.length_a   1.000
_cell.length_b   1.000
_cell.length_c   1.000
_cell.angle_alpha   90.00
_cell.angle_beta   90.00
_cell.angle_gamma   90.00
#
_symmetry.space_group_name_H-M   'P 1'
#
loop_
_entity.id
_entity.type
_entity.pdbx_description
1 polymer ?
#
loop_
_entity_poly.entity_id
_entity_poly.type
_entity_poly.pdbx_seq_one_letter_code
_entity_poly.pdbx_strand_id
1 'polypeptide(L)'
;MAQQITLTDTVKSSQLGQRLDQAVAELFTDFSRSRIKEWLLDGKIQVDGEVITKPRTTVLGGEAIILQAELADEERWEAQDIPLDIVYEDDDLLVINKPRDLVVHPGAGTPDGTILNALLFHYPQIAEVPRAGIVHRLDKDTTGLMVVAKTVPAQTRLVRALAKRRITREYEAIALSLIHI
;
A
#
# COMPACT_ATOMS: atom_id res chain seq x y z
N MET A 1 -3.85 -11.04 -18.23
CA MET A 1 -5.26 -11.56 -18.22
C MET A 1 -5.80 -11.34 -16.82
N ALA A 2 -6.90 -10.61 -16.67
CA ALA A 2 -7.50 -10.36 -15.36
C ALA A 2 -7.90 -11.69 -14.71
N GLN A 3 -7.46 -11.92 -13.48
CA GLN A 3 -7.79 -13.11 -12.72
C GLN A 3 -9.12 -12.87 -11.97
N GLN A 4 -10.15 -13.64 -12.29
CA GLN A 4 -11.37 -13.62 -11.50
C GLN A 4 -11.16 -14.38 -10.19
N ILE A 5 -11.50 -13.74 -9.09
CA ILE A 5 -11.50 -14.35 -7.76
C ILE A 5 -12.93 -14.43 -7.22
N THR A 6 -13.22 -15.53 -6.53
CA THR A 6 -14.42 -15.68 -5.73
C THR A 6 -14.01 -16.16 -4.35
N LEU A 7 -14.27 -15.34 -3.34
CA LEU A 7 -13.98 -15.63 -1.94
C LEU A 7 -15.27 -15.64 -1.15
N THR A 8 -15.37 -16.58 -0.21
CA THR A 8 -16.54 -16.71 0.68
C THR A 8 -16.06 -16.85 2.11
N ASP A 9 -16.70 -16.14 3.03
CA ASP A 9 -16.48 -16.28 4.47
C ASP A 9 -17.76 -15.85 5.21
N THR A 10 -17.78 -15.99 6.52
CA THR A 10 -18.91 -15.60 7.38
C THR A 10 -18.46 -14.57 8.39
N VAL A 11 -19.25 -13.50 8.57
CA VAL A 11 -18.98 -12.49 9.57
C VAL A 11 -18.95 -13.10 10.97
N LYS A 12 -17.86 -12.90 11.70
CA LYS A 12 -17.67 -13.47 13.04
C LYS A 12 -18.55 -12.76 14.07
N SER A 13 -19.00 -13.47 15.09
CA SER A 13 -19.76 -12.86 16.19
C SER A 13 -19.00 -11.72 16.90
N SER A 14 -17.65 -11.78 16.89
CA SER A 14 -16.79 -10.71 17.43
C SER A 14 -16.81 -9.43 16.61
N GLN A 15 -17.36 -9.46 15.38
CA GLN A 15 -17.45 -8.33 14.47
C GLN A 15 -18.83 -7.64 14.53
N LEU A 16 -19.72 -8.08 15.45
CA LEU A 16 -21.02 -7.46 15.68
C LEU A 16 -20.89 -5.95 15.88
N GLY A 17 -21.63 -5.17 15.11
CA GLY A 17 -21.63 -3.72 15.19
C GLY A 17 -20.50 -3.04 14.42
N GLN A 18 -19.58 -3.78 13.83
CA GLN A 18 -18.55 -3.22 12.95
C GLN A 18 -19.14 -2.72 11.62
N ARG A 19 -18.38 -1.90 10.93
CA ARG A 19 -18.71 -1.51 9.56
C ARG A 19 -18.34 -2.62 8.60
N LEU A 20 -19.15 -2.82 7.57
CA LEU A 20 -18.94 -3.87 6.58
C LEU A 20 -17.56 -3.81 5.92
N ASP A 21 -17.06 -2.59 5.57
CA ASP A 21 -15.72 -2.42 4.99
C ASP A 21 -14.58 -2.87 5.93
N GLN A 22 -14.79 -2.78 7.24
CA GLN A 22 -13.83 -3.27 8.24
C GLN A 22 -13.93 -4.78 8.41
N ALA A 23 -15.16 -5.26 8.62
CA ALA A 23 -15.40 -6.68 8.83
C ALA A 23 -14.90 -7.53 7.66
N VAL A 24 -15.19 -7.11 6.42
CA VAL A 24 -14.74 -7.82 5.20
C VAL A 24 -13.21 -7.76 5.05
N ALA A 25 -12.55 -6.62 5.38
CA ALA A 25 -11.10 -6.52 5.33
C ALA A 25 -10.40 -7.39 6.40
N GLU A 26 -11.06 -7.67 7.52
CA GLU A 26 -10.55 -8.60 8.53
C GLU A 26 -10.75 -10.06 8.15
N LEU A 27 -11.78 -10.37 7.35
CA LEU A 27 -12.02 -11.71 6.82
C LEU A 27 -11.04 -12.03 5.68
N PHE A 28 -10.86 -11.10 4.77
CA PHE A 28 -9.98 -11.25 3.59
C PHE A 28 -8.71 -10.43 3.74
N THR A 29 -7.80 -10.90 4.60
CA THR A 29 -6.57 -10.18 5.01
C THR A 29 -5.57 -9.95 3.88
N ASP A 30 -5.72 -10.63 2.76
CA ASP A 30 -4.88 -10.47 1.57
C ASP A 30 -5.13 -9.13 0.85
N PHE A 31 -6.25 -8.46 1.18
CA PHE A 31 -6.64 -7.22 0.53
C PHE A 31 -6.69 -6.04 1.49
N SER A 32 -6.26 -4.88 0.99
CA SER A 32 -6.35 -3.65 1.78
C SER A 32 -7.82 -3.23 1.98
N ARG A 33 -8.09 -2.55 3.10
CA ARG A 33 -9.42 -1.97 3.36
C ARG A 33 -9.88 -1.01 2.27
N SER A 34 -8.96 -0.29 1.63
CA SER A 34 -9.27 0.60 0.51
C SER A 34 -9.78 -0.20 -0.69
N ARG A 35 -9.14 -1.32 -1.03
CA ARG A 35 -9.58 -2.21 -2.11
C ARG A 35 -10.95 -2.83 -1.81
N ILE A 36 -11.17 -3.30 -0.59
CA ILE A 36 -12.48 -3.81 -0.15
C ILE A 36 -13.56 -2.73 -0.28
N LYS A 37 -13.25 -1.49 0.08
CA LYS A 37 -14.20 -0.36 -0.07
C LYS A 37 -14.54 -0.09 -1.54
N GLU A 38 -13.56 -0.13 -2.44
CA GLU A 38 -13.78 0.00 -3.89
C GLU A 38 -14.70 -1.12 -4.38
N TRP A 39 -14.40 -2.37 -4.07
CA TRP A 39 -15.23 -3.51 -4.45
C TRP A 39 -16.65 -3.46 -3.88
N LEU A 40 -16.84 -2.91 -2.68
CA LEU A 40 -18.18 -2.64 -2.16
C LEU A 40 -18.92 -1.61 -3.01
N LEU A 41 -18.27 -0.49 -3.33
CA LEU A 41 -18.87 0.56 -4.16
C LEU A 41 -19.22 0.06 -5.56
N ASP A 42 -18.41 -0.84 -6.11
CA ASP A 42 -18.57 -1.46 -7.43
C ASP A 42 -19.56 -2.65 -7.42
N GLY A 43 -20.17 -2.96 -6.27
CA GLY A 43 -21.17 -4.02 -6.15
C GLY A 43 -20.58 -5.44 -6.29
N LYS A 44 -19.30 -5.63 -5.99
CA LYS A 44 -18.60 -6.93 -6.08
C LYS A 44 -18.75 -7.78 -4.82
N ILE A 45 -19.44 -7.28 -3.79
CA ILE A 45 -19.63 -7.95 -2.50
C ILE A 45 -21.11 -8.17 -2.23
N GLN A 46 -21.46 -9.40 -1.90
CA GLN A 46 -22.79 -9.78 -1.46
C GLN A 46 -22.77 -10.15 0.03
N VAL A 47 -23.81 -9.79 0.72
CA VAL A 47 -24.09 -10.15 2.11
C VAL A 47 -25.43 -10.89 2.13
N ASP A 48 -25.43 -12.14 2.58
CA ASP A 48 -26.61 -13.02 2.56
C ASP A 48 -27.30 -13.09 1.18
N GLY A 49 -26.52 -13.00 0.10
CA GLY A 49 -26.98 -13.05 -1.28
C GLY A 49 -27.44 -11.69 -1.85
N GLU A 50 -27.47 -10.62 -1.08
CA GLU A 50 -27.78 -9.27 -1.55
C GLU A 50 -26.52 -8.44 -1.81
N VAL A 51 -26.47 -7.75 -2.95
CA VAL A 51 -25.35 -6.85 -3.28
C VAL A 51 -25.40 -5.59 -2.39
N ILE A 52 -24.37 -5.37 -1.60
CA ILE A 52 -24.26 -4.20 -0.72
C ILE A 52 -23.19 -3.26 -1.25
N THR A 53 -23.59 -2.02 -1.57
CA THR A 53 -22.68 -0.97 -2.09
C THR A 53 -22.35 0.11 -1.06
N LYS A 54 -22.82 -0.03 0.18
CA LYS A 54 -22.59 0.95 1.26
C LYS A 54 -21.52 0.45 2.23
N PRO A 55 -20.26 0.95 2.19
CA PRO A 55 -19.17 0.48 3.06
C PRO A 55 -19.42 0.65 4.55
N ARG A 56 -20.30 1.60 4.93
CA ARG A 56 -20.64 1.90 6.33
C ARG A 56 -21.82 1.10 6.88
N THR A 57 -22.36 0.14 6.09
CA THR A 57 -23.38 -0.79 6.61
C THR A 57 -22.84 -1.52 7.83
N THR A 58 -23.65 -1.63 8.86
CA THR A 58 -23.30 -2.34 10.10
C THR A 58 -23.57 -3.82 9.94
N VAL A 59 -22.65 -4.68 10.33
CA VAL A 59 -22.84 -6.13 10.35
C VAL A 59 -23.37 -6.61 11.71
N LEU A 60 -24.15 -7.68 11.69
CA LEU A 60 -24.82 -8.24 12.87
C LEU A 60 -24.13 -9.51 13.41
N GLY A 61 -23.21 -10.11 12.62
CA GLY A 61 -22.54 -11.37 12.94
C GLY A 61 -23.34 -12.57 12.44
N GLY A 62 -22.66 -13.42 11.67
CA GLY A 62 -23.26 -14.62 11.06
C GLY A 62 -23.66 -14.45 9.59
N GLU A 63 -23.57 -13.23 9.03
CA GLU A 63 -23.87 -12.99 7.61
C GLU A 63 -22.84 -13.69 6.71
N ALA A 64 -23.33 -14.32 5.64
CA ALA A 64 -22.48 -14.90 4.60
C ALA A 64 -21.97 -13.80 3.66
N ILE A 65 -20.66 -13.70 3.50
CA ILE A 65 -20.01 -12.76 2.59
C ILE A 65 -19.53 -13.51 1.35
N ILE A 66 -19.88 -13.01 0.18
CA ILE A 66 -19.37 -13.48 -1.11
C ILE A 66 -18.72 -12.28 -1.79
N LEU A 67 -17.42 -12.37 -2.08
CA LEU A 67 -16.67 -11.40 -2.85
C LEU A 67 -16.38 -11.99 -4.22
N GLN A 68 -16.86 -11.34 -5.28
CA GLN A 68 -16.60 -11.70 -6.67
C GLN A 68 -15.96 -10.49 -7.37
N ALA A 69 -14.66 -10.53 -7.56
CA ALA A 69 -13.93 -9.42 -8.15
C ALA A 69 -12.94 -9.91 -9.21
N GLU A 70 -12.64 -9.04 -10.13
CA GLU A 70 -11.50 -9.20 -11.01
C GLU A 70 -10.29 -8.59 -10.31
N LEU A 71 -9.27 -9.40 -10.06
CA LEU A 71 -7.94 -8.85 -9.85
C LEU A 71 -7.49 -8.38 -11.22
N ALA A 72 -7.52 -7.06 -11.45
CA ALA A 72 -6.67 -6.53 -12.50
C ALA A 72 -5.29 -7.14 -12.27
N ASP A 73 -4.62 -7.60 -13.36
CA ASP A 73 -3.21 -7.93 -13.26
C ASP A 73 -2.60 -6.82 -12.40
N GLU A 74 -1.97 -7.20 -11.28
CA GLU A 74 -1.22 -6.20 -10.49
C GLU A 74 -0.49 -5.39 -11.52
N GLU A 75 -0.74 -4.07 -11.55
CA GLU A 75 -0.04 -3.19 -12.47
C GLU A 75 1.42 -3.57 -12.33
N ARG A 76 1.92 -4.38 -13.27
CA ARG A 76 3.34 -4.73 -13.29
C ARG A 76 4.00 -3.45 -13.68
N TRP A 77 4.39 -2.72 -12.64
CA TRP A 77 5.18 -1.52 -12.85
C TRP A 77 6.42 -1.89 -13.65
N GLU A 78 6.64 -1.18 -14.73
CA GLU A 78 7.78 -1.43 -15.59
C GLU A 78 9.07 -0.97 -14.90
N ALA A 79 10.10 -1.78 -15.00
CA ALA A 79 11.45 -1.40 -14.59
C ALA A 79 11.96 -0.28 -15.52
N GLN A 80 12.48 0.81 -14.94
CA GLN A 80 12.99 1.95 -15.69
C GLN A 80 14.38 2.32 -15.19
N ASP A 81 15.30 2.57 -16.13
CA ASP A 81 16.66 3.02 -15.82
C ASP A 81 16.65 4.48 -15.37
N ILE A 82 16.30 4.66 -14.09
CA ILE A 82 16.31 5.95 -13.41
C ILE A 82 17.44 5.93 -12.39
N PRO A 83 18.39 6.88 -12.44
CA PRO A 83 19.52 6.90 -11.51
C PRO A 83 19.05 6.99 -10.04
N LEU A 84 19.55 6.12 -9.19
CA LEU A 84 19.36 6.16 -7.75
C LEU A 84 20.67 6.56 -7.06
N ASP A 85 20.62 7.58 -6.21
CA ASP A 85 21.72 7.95 -5.32
C ASP A 85 21.72 7.00 -4.12
N ILE A 86 22.46 5.88 -4.23
CA ILE A 86 22.51 4.81 -3.22
C ILE A 86 23.55 5.18 -2.18
N VAL A 87 23.08 5.38 -0.95
CA VAL A 87 23.94 5.73 0.21
C VAL A 87 24.44 4.48 0.93
N TYR A 88 23.60 3.44 0.96
CA TYR A 88 23.93 2.15 1.59
C TYR A 88 23.12 1.04 0.95
N GLU A 89 23.72 -0.13 0.80
CA GLU A 89 23.04 -1.33 0.33
C GLU A 89 23.69 -2.58 0.96
N ASP A 90 22.84 -3.51 1.41
CA ASP A 90 23.21 -4.85 1.82
C ASP A 90 22.20 -5.88 1.28
N ASP A 91 22.21 -7.10 1.81
CA ASP A 91 21.30 -8.16 1.37
C ASP A 91 19.83 -7.91 1.80
N ASP A 92 19.60 -7.16 2.88
CA ASP A 92 18.30 -6.96 3.50
C ASP A 92 17.66 -5.61 3.16
N LEU A 93 18.47 -4.57 2.98
CA LEU A 93 17.96 -3.22 2.78
C LEU A 93 18.81 -2.35 1.85
N LEU A 94 18.18 -1.32 1.33
CA LEU A 94 18.78 -0.29 0.51
C LEU A 94 18.43 1.08 1.11
N VAL A 95 19.37 1.98 1.20
CA VAL A 95 19.15 3.39 1.56
C VAL A 95 19.49 4.27 0.38
N ILE A 96 18.55 5.08 -0.05
CA ILE A 96 18.72 6.02 -1.14
C ILE A 96 18.59 7.46 -0.63
N ASN A 97 19.30 8.37 -1.26
CA ASN A 97 19.11 9.82 -1.09
C ASN A 97 18.19 10.29 -2.22
N LYS A 98 16.90 10.44 -1.91
CA LYS A 98 15.90 10.84 -2.91
C LYS A 98 16.17 12.25 -3.42
N PRO A 99 16.32 12.44 -4.74
CA PRO A 99 16.41 13.78 -5.30
C PRO A 99 15.05 14.50 -5.26
N ARG A 100 15.06 15.80 -5.49
CA ARG A 100 13.88 16.60 -5.76
C ARG A 100 13.19 16.15 -7.06
N ASP A 101 11.92 16.46 -7.22
CA ASP A 101 11.08 16.18 -8.40
C ASP A 101 10.83 14.68 -8.73
N LEU A 102 11.33 13.76 -7.92
CA LEU A 102 11.10 12.33 -8.09
C LEU A 102 9.99 11.82 -7.16
N VAL A 103 8.92 11.28 -7.75
CA VAL A 103 7.81 10.66 -7.02
C VAL A 103 8.22 9.28 -6.52
N VAL A 104 7.76 8.89 -5.34
CA VAL A 104 8.14 7.59 -4.75
C VAL A 104 7.37 6.44 -5.37
N HIS A 105 6.06 6.60 -5.56
CA HIS A 105 5.16 5.52 -5.99
C HIS A 105 4.29 5.99 -7.16
N PRO A 106 4.01 5.14 -8.15
CA PRO A 106 3.02 5.44 -9.17
C PRO A 106 1.66 5.81 -8.56
N GLY A 107 0.94 6.68 -9.24
CA GLY A 107 -0.37 7.15 -8.81
C GLY A 107 -1.05 7.99 -9.86
N ALA A 108 -2.22 8.55 -9.53
CA ALA A 108 -2.96 9.40 -10.45
C ALA A 108 -2.08 10.59 -10.92
N GLY A 109 -1.89 10.71 -12.23
CA GLY A 109 -1.05 11.74 -12.85
C GLY A 109 0.46 11.44 -12.90
N THR A 110 0.93 10.32 -12.35
CA THR A 110 2.32 9.86 -12.43
C THR A 110 2.31 8.33 -12.51
N PRO A 111 2.01 7.76 -13.68
CA PRO A 111 1.86 6.30 -13.83
C PRO A 111 3.20 5.57 -13.76
N ASP A 112 4.29 6.24 -14.07
CA ASP A 112 5.65 5.72 -14.13
C ASP A 112 6.68 6.79 -13.79
N GLY A 113 7.98 6.56 -14.03
CA GLY A 113 9.03 7.53 -13.74
C GLY A 113 9.26 7.73 -12.25
N THR A 114 9.02 6.72 -11.42
CA THR A 114 9.06 6.80 -9.96
C THR A 114 10.24 6.03 -9.37
N ILE A 115 10.49 6.25 -8.08
CA ILE A 115 11.48 5.44 -7.34
C ILE A 115 11.15 3.95 -7.44
N LEU A 116 9.88 3.57 -7.41
CA LEU A 116 9.48 2.16 -7.57
C LEU A 116 9.98 1.58 -8.90
N ASN A 117 9.82 2.32 -10.00
CA ASN A 117 10.29 1.88 -11.33
C ASN A 117 11.83 1.76 -11.36
N ALA A 118 12.52 2.70 -10.71
CA ALA A 118 13.98 2.66 -10.56
C ALA A 118 14.46 1.46 -9.73
N LEU A 119 13.76 1.14 -8.63
CA LEU A 119 14.07 0.00 -7.76
C LEU A 119 13.90 -1.33 -8.50
N LEU A 120 12.86 -1.46 -9.31
CA LEU A 120 12.64 -2.65 -10.14
C LEU A 120 13.75 -2.85 -11.17
N PHE A 121 14.32 -1.77 -11.69
CA PHE A 121 15.45 -1.83 -12.62
C PHE A 121 16.76 -2.18 -11.88
N HIS A 122 17.02 -1.52 -10.75
CA HIS A 122 18.25 -1.71 -9.98
C HIS A 122 18.34 -3.12 -9.35
N TYR A 123 17.22 -3.61 -8.80
CA TYR A 123 17.13 -4.91 -8.13
C TYR A 123 15.83 -5.62 -8.52
N PRO A 124 15.80 -6.35 -9.66
CA PRO A 124 14.58 -6.97 -10.18
C PRO A 124 13.84 -7.89 -9.21
N GLN A 125 14.57 -8.56 -8.30
CA GLN A 125 13.99 -9.45 -7.28
C GLN A 125 13.12 -8.69 -6.27
N ILE A 126 13.23 -7.37 -6.20
CA ILE A 126 12.41 -6.54 -5.31
C ILE A 126 10.91 -6.57 -5.70
N ALA A 127 10.60 -7.03 -6.92
CA ALA A 127 9.23 -7.26 -7.37
C ALA A 127 8.47 -8.30 -6.49
N GLU A 128 9.19 -9.20 -5.82
CA GLU A 128 8.63 -10.18 -4.90
C GLU A 128 8.29 -9.58 -3.52
N VAL A 129 8.80 -8.39 -3.24
CA VAL A 129 8.55 -7.68 -1.97
C VAL A 129 7.36 -6.74 -2.17
N PRO A 130 6.33 -6.78 -1.32
CA PRO A 130 5.17 -5.92 -1.48
C PRO A 130 5.55 -4.45 -1.66
N ARG A 131 4.99 -3.77 -2.67
CA ARG A 131 5.27 -2.37 -3.02
C ARG A 131 6.76 -2.10 -3.30
N ALA A 132 7.47 -3.08 -3.89
CA ALA A 132 8.91 -3.02 -4.11
C ALA A 132 9.71 -2.61 -2.84
N GLY A 133 9.32 -3.14 -1.70
CA GLY A 133 10.00 -2.90 -0.42
C GLY A 133 9.87 -1.51 0.16
N ILE A 134 9.09 -0.61 -0.44
CA ILE A 134 8.90 0.77 0.02
C ILE A 134 8.04 0.77 1.30
N VAL A 135 8.60 1.20 2.41
CA VAL A 135 7.97 1.19 3.74
C VAL A 135 7.54 2.58 4.23
N HIS A 136 8.06 3.63 3.61
CA HIS A 136 7.66 5.03 3.84
C HIS A 136 7.88 5.86 2.59
N ARG A 137 7.42 7.09 2.60
CA ARG A 137 7.58 7.98 1.45
C ARG A 137 8.00 9.37 1.87
N LEU A 138 8.66 10.06 0.94
CA LEU A 138 8.85 11.51 0.93
C LEU A 138 8.00 12.08 -0.20
N ASP A 139 7.57 13.33 -0.07
CA ASP A 139 6.84 14.01 -1.13
C ASP A 139 7.76 14.31 -2.32
N LYS A 140 7.17 14.62 -3.47
CA LYS A 140 7.90 14.85 -4.72
C LYS A 140 9.06 15.83 -4.54
N ASP A 141 8.80 16.96 -3.90
CA ASP A 141 9.78 18.04 -3.72
C ASP A 141 10.66 17.90 -2.47
N THR A 142 10.39 16.92 -1.62
CA THR A 142 11.21 16.61 -0.45
C THR A 142 12.38 15.73 -0.85
N THR A 143 13.58 16.15 -0.48
CA THR A 143 14.82 15.38 -0.69
C THR A 143 15.24 14.65 0.58
N GLY A 144 16.17 13.70 0.47
CA GLY A 144 16.81 13.06 1.61
C GLY A 144 16.63 11.55 1.67
N LEU A 145 17.00 10.98 2.82
CA LEU A 145 17.17 9.55 2.97
C LEU A 145 15.85 8.78 3.02
N MET A 146 15.79 7.72 2.23
CA MET A 146 14.73 6.73 2.26
C MET A 146 15.31 5.34 2.43
N VAL A 147 14.71 4.55 3.33
CA VAL A 147 15.03 3.14 3.49
C VAL A 147 14.01 2.28 2.73
N VAL A 148 14.52 1.28 2.02
CA VAL A 148 13.76 0.32 1.23
C VAL A 148 14.17 -1.08 1.65
N ALA A 149 13.21 -1.99 1.81
CA ALA A 149 13.49 -3.38 2.13
C ALA A 149 13.76 -4.18 0.85
N LYS A 150 14.80 -5.01 0.83
CA LYS A 150 15.08 -5.94 -0.26
C LYS A 150 14.43 -7.31 -0.05
N THR A 151 14.00 -7.59 1.19
CA THR A 151 13.37 -8.86 1.56
C THR A 151 12.09 -8.65 2.36
N VAL A 152 11.15 -9.60 2.30
CA VAL A 152 9.88 -9.55 3.06
C VAL A 152 10.13 -9.52 4.58
N PRO A 153 11.09 -10.31 5.15
CA PRO A 153 11.42 -10.20 6.57
C PRO A 153 11.94 -8.82 6.98
N ALA A 154 12.80 -8.19 6.15
CA ALA A 154 13.30 -6.85 6.38
C ALA A 154 12.17 -5.82 6.33
N GLN A 155 11.26 -5.92 5.35
CA GLN A 155 10.08 -5.07 5.24
C GLN A 155 9.22 -5.14 6.51
N THR A 156 8.94 -6.34 6.98
CA THR A 156 8.15 -6.55 8.21
C THR A 156 8.81 -5.89 9.43
N ARG A 157 10.14 -6.02 9.57
CA ARG A 157 10.90 -5.39 10.66
C ARG A 157 10.85 -3.87 10.57
N LEU A 158 11.07 -3.31 9.37
CA LEU A 158 11.05 -1.86 9.15
C LEU A 158 9.67 -1.25 9.38
N VAL A 159 8.61 -1.88 8.88
CA VAL A 159 7.21 -1.44 9.11
C VAL A 159 6.89 -1.42 10.61
N ARG A 160 7.28 -2.48 11.35
CA ARG A 160 7.10 -2.54 12.82
C ARG A 160 7.91 -1.46 13.55
N ALA A 161 9.14 -1.19 13.10
CA ALA A 161 10.00 -0.17 13.70
C ALA A 161 9.44 1.24 13.46
N LEU A 162 8.94 1.53 12.25
CA LEU A 162 8.28 2.79 11.91
C LEU A 162 6.98 2.99 12.72
N ALA A 163 6.13 1.95 12.81
CA ALA A 163 4.89 1.99 13.58
C ALA A 163 5.14 2.25 15.07
N LYS A 164 6.21 1.68 15.62
CA LYS A 164 6.64 1.89 17.02
C LYS A 164 7.50 3.14 17.22
N ARG A 165 7.66 3.98 16.20
CA ARG A 165 8.51 5.20 16.20
C ARG A 165 9.95 4.93 16.68
N ARG A 166 10.49 3.76 16.35
CA ARG A 166 11.90 3.40 16.67
C ARG A 166 12.89 3.90 15.62
N ILE A 167 12.40 4.39 14.49
CA ILE A 167 13.20 5.05 13.46
C ILE A 167 12.91 6.54 13.58
N THR A 168 13.95 7.31 13.93
CA THR A 168 13.88 8.76 14.00
C THR A 168 13.85 9.35 12.59
N ARG A 169 12.97 10.32 12.37
CA ARG A 169 12.86 11.07 11.12
C ARG A 169 13.05 12.53 11.42
N GLU A 170 14.15 13.09 10.95
CA GLU A 170 14.49 14.50 11.13
C GLU A 170 14.37 15.20 9.78
N TYR A 171 13.81 16.39 9.78
CA TYR A 171 13.60 17.20 8.60
C TYR A 171 14.07 18.63 8.87
N GLU A 172 14.70 19.21 7.86
CA GLU A 172 14.99 20.64 7.84
C GLU A 172 14.13 21.32 6.77
N ALA A 173 13.53 22.46 7.09
CA ALA A 173 12.72 23.21 6.15
C ALA A 173 12.93 24.72 6.37
N ILE A 174 12.98 25.46 5.26
CA ILE A 174 12.86 26.92 5.27
C ILE A 174 11.39 27.23 5.03
N ALA A 175 10.74 27.82 6.04
CA ALA A 175 9.35 28.22 5.95
C ALA A 175 9.24 29.74 5.91
N LEU A 176 8.56 30.25 4.87
CA LEU A 176 8.12 31.64 4.85
C LEU A 176 6.76 31.70 5.56
N SER A 177 6.74 32.23 6.77
CA SER A 177 5.48 32.37 7.52
C SER A 177 4.66 33.51 6.93
N LEU A 178 3.44 33.23 6.52
CA LEU A 178 2.40 34.21 6.20
C LEU A 178 1.42 34.41 7.37
N ILE A 179 1.71 33.83 8.52
CA ILE A 179 0.88 33.98 9.72
C ILE A 179 1.26 35.31 10.34
N HIS A 180 0.33 36.23 10.34
CA HIS A 180 0.43 37.42 11.16
C HIS A 180 0.25 37.00 12.62
N ILE A 181 1.28 37.13 13.34
CA ILE A 181 1.25 37.01 14.78
C ILE A 181 0.67 38.30 15.36
#